data_3b8a4c4e433c2fda652a2b66ff68849d
#
_entry.id   3b8a4c4e433c2fda652a2b66ff68849d
#
_cell.length_a   1.000
_cell.length_b   1.000
_cell.length_c   1.000
_cell.angle_alpha   90.00
_cell.angle_beta   90.00
_cell.angle_gamma   90.00
#
_symmetry.space_group_name_H-M   'P 1'
#
loop_
_entity.id
_entity.type
_entity.pdbx_description
1 polymer ?
#
loop_
_entity_poly.entity_id
_entity_poly.type
_entity_poly.pdbx_seq_one_letter_code
_entity_poly.pdbx_strand_id
1 'polypeptide(L)'
;MTQQDYPLDDTDRRIIAILQADGRRSYSQIADDLGIPASSVRYRVHRLEENGVLQIVGIANPLTIGFDRFAMIGIKVRPGTAREVCQRLGELPETSYVIMTAGQYDVMAEVICRDTEHFTDLVNERMPHIDGIISTESFFVLEVHKLAYGWGVGQVDSLARNTHPPLARSTGHLPAEPGEPSQGSIRRPPTPSR
;
A
#
# COMPACT_ATOMS: atom_id res chain seq x y z
N MET A 1 0.95 19.27 -11.89
CA MET A 1 -0.50 19.48 -12.02
C MET A 1 -0.89 20.54 -11.03
N THR A 2 -1.36 21.69 -11.50
CA THR A 2 -1.96 22.71 -10.65
C THR A 2 -3.21 22.06 -10.05
N GLN A 3 -3.26 21.97 -8.74
CA GLN A 3 -4.46 21.49 -8.03
C GLN A 3 -5.56 22.48 -8.35
N GLN A 4 -6.47 22.10 -9.25
CA GLN A 4 -7.62 22.91 -9.59
C GLN A 4 -8.53 22.81 -8.37
N ASP A 5 -8.70 23.90 -7.63
CA ASP A 5 -9.63 23.99 -6.51
C ASP A 5 -11.04 23.71 -7.02
N TYR A 6 -11.46 22.46 -6.89
CA TYR A 6 -12.83 22.06 -7.21
C TYR A 6 -13.73 22.54 -6.05
N PRO A 7 -14.69 23.45 -6.31
CA PRO A 7 -15.53 24.00 -5.25
C PRO A 7 -16.52 22.94 -4.75
N LEU A 8 -16.24 22.39 -3.56
CA LEU A 8 -17.12 21.46 -2.87
C LEU A 8 -18.19 22.21 -2.08
N ASP A 9 -19.46 21.90 -2.32
CA ASP A 9 -20.55 22.34 -1.45
C ASP A 9 -20.74 21.37 -0.26
N ASP A 10 -21.62 21.74 0.69
CA ASP A 10 -21.87 20.93 1.89
C ASP A 10 -22.46 19.55 1.56
N THR A 11 -23.27 19.46 0.50
CA THR A 11 -23.83 18.19 0.04
C THR A 11 -22.76 17.29 -0.52
N ASP A 12 -21.83 17.82 -1.31
CA ASP A 12 -20.67 17.06 -1.83
C ASP A 12 -19.81 16.51 -0.66
N ARG A 13 -19.52 17.35 0.33
CA ARG A 13 -18.76 16.93 1.53
C ARG A 13 -19.45 15.81 2.30
N ARG A 14 -20.77 15.88 2.46
CA ARG A 14 -21.56 14.83 3.14
C ARG A 14 -21.58 13.53 2.34
N ILE A 15 -21.72 13.59 1.01
CA ILE A 15 -21.63 12.42 0.13
C ILE A 15 -20.26 11.76 0.26
N ILE A 16 -19.18 12.54 0.19
CA ILE A 16 -17.80 12.05 0.35
C ILE A 16 -17.64 11.37 1.72
N ALA A 17 -18.10 12.00 2.80
CA ALA A 17 -18.00 11.43 4.15
C ALA A 17 -18.73 10.08 4.28
N ILE A 18 -19.92 9.96 3.70
CA ILE A 18 -20.68 8.69 3.70
C ILE A 18 -19.93 7.61 2.92
N LEU A 19 -19.41 7.94 1.73
CA LEU A 19 -18.68 6.97 0.89
C LEU A 19 -17.30 6.63 1.46
N GLN A 20 -16.64 7.52 2.17
CA GLN A 20 -15.40 7.20 2.92
C GLN A 20 -15.67 6.26 4.10
N ALA A 21 -16.86 6.35 4.71
CA ALA A 21 -17.26 5.44 5.78
C ALA A 21 -17.70 4.06 5.24
N ASP A 22 -18.42 4.02 4.13
CA ASP A 22 -18.85 2.80 3.45
C ASP A 22 -18.95 3.05 1.93
N GLY A 23 -17.90 2.66 1.21
CA GLY A 23 -17.84 2.81 -0.26
C GLY A 23 -18.84 1.95 -1.03
N ARG A 24 -19.58 1.03 -0.35
CA ARG A 24 -20.64 0.22 -0.95
C ARG A 24 -22.04 0.79 -0.71
N ARG A 25 -22.16 1.94 -0.02
CA ARG A 25 -23.43 2.59 0.24
C ARG A 25 -24.15 2.90 -1.07
N SER A 26 -25.40 2.46 -1.23
CA SER A 26 -26.15 2.71 -2.46
C SER A 26 -26.56 4.18 -2.57
N TYR A 27 -26.67 4.68 -3.79
CA TYR A 27 -27.08 6.07 -4.03
C TYR A 27 -28.49 6.37 -3.49
N SER A 28 -29.37 5.37 -3.45
CA SER A 28 -30.72 5.52 -2.84
C SER A 28 -30.61 5.71 -1.33
N GLN A 29 -29.78 4.92 -0.64
CA GLN A 29 -29.55 5.10 0.80
C GLN A 29 -28.93 6.44 1.14
N ILE A 30 -27.96 6.91 0.32
CA ILE A 30 -27.35 8.23 0.49
C ILE A 30 -28.40 9.33 0.27
N ALA A 31 -29.28 9.15 -0.72
CA ALA A 31 -30.37 10.07 -1.03
C ALA A 31 -31.34 10.21 0.15
N ASP A 32 -31.73 9.08 0.74
CA ASP A 32 -32.62 9.02 1.92
C ASP A 32 -31.94 9.72 3.12
N ASP A 33 -30.66 9.45 3.39
CA ASP A 33 -29.90 10.05 4.49
C ASP A 33 -29.75 11.58 4.34
N LEU A 34 -29.69 12.07 3.11
CA LEU A 34 -29.48 13.48 2.80
C LEU A 34 -30.77 14.27 2.50
N GLY A 35 -31.90 13.57 2.31
CA GLY A 35 -33.17 14.17 1.93
C GLY A 35 -33.18 14.78 0.52
N ILE A 36 -32.44 14.17 -0.43
CA ILE A 36 -32.32 14.66 -1.83
C ILE A 36 -32.64 13.51 -2.81
N PRO A 37 -32.97 13.82 -4.07
CA PRO A 37 -33.23 12.76 -5.07
C PRO A 37 -32.00 11.91 -5.35
N ALA A 38 -32.18 10.59 -5.55
CA ALA A 38 -31.11 9.66 -5.90
C ALA A 38 -30.39 10.01 -7.21
N SER A 39 -31.11 10.63 -8.16
CA SER A 39 -30.52 11.18 -9.40
C SER A 39 -29.51 12.29 -9.12
N SER A 40 -29.78 13.13 -8.11
CA SER A 40 -28.86 14.18 -7.68
C SER A 40 -27.59 13.60 -7.03
N VAL A 41 -27.72 12.57 -6.21
CA VAL A 41 -26.57 11.85 -5.64
C VAL A 41 -25.71 11.26 -6.75
N ARG A 42 -26.32 10.55 -7.70
CA ARG A 42 -25.62 9.94 -8.84
C ARG A 42 -24.84 10.99 -9.65
N TYR A 43 -25.49 12.09 -9.99
CA TYR A 43 -24.88 13.19 -10.73
C TYR A 43 -23.67 13.77 -9.99
N ARG A 44 -23.82 14.00 -8.68
CA ARG A 44 -22.74 14.56 -7.85
C ARG A 44 -21.55 13.61 -7.72
N VAL A 45 -21.80 12.33 -7.43
CA VAL A 45 -20.73 11.32 -7.34
C VAL A 45 -19.97 11.24 -8.66
N HIS A 46 -20.67 11.12 -9.78
CA HIS A 46 -20.02 11.08 -11.10
C HIS A 46 -19.16 12.31 -11.37
N ARG A 47 -19.67 13.50 -11.04
CA ARG A 47 -18.92 14.74 -11.17
C ARG A 47 -17.68 14.80 -10.27
N LEU A 48 -17.77 14.27 -9.04
CA LEU A 48 -16.63 14.17 -8.12
C LEU A 48 -15.55 13.19 -8.64
N GLU A 49 -15.98 12.09 -9.25
CA GLU A 49 -15.08 11.11 -9.88
C GLU A 49 -14.40 11.69 -11.13
N GLU A 50 -15.13 12.31 -12.02
CA GLU A 50 -14.59 12.95 -13.24
C GLU A 50 -13.56 14.04 -12.94
N ASN A 51 -13.74 14.78 -11.84
CA ASN A 51 -12.80 15.81 -11.43
C ASN A 51 -11.68 15.29 -10.52
N GLY A 52 -11.58 13.98 -10.29
CA GLY A 52 -10.53 13.36 -9.47
C GLY A 52 -10.60 13.71 -7.98
N VAL A 53 -11.77 14.19 -7.50
CA VAL A 53 -11.99 14.51 -6.09
C VAL A 53 -12.32 13.26 -5.27
N LEU A 54 -13.01 12.31 -5.86
CA LEU A 54 -13.42 11.04 -5.26
C LEU A 54 -13.01 9.89 -6.15
N GLN A 55 -12.57 8.79 -5.53
CA GLN A 55 -12.36 7.50 -6.18
C GLN A 55 -12.93 6.40 -5.30
N ILE A 56 -13.76 5.52 -5.87
CA ILE A 56 -14.32 4.36 -5.17
C ILE A 56 -13.57 3.12 -5.63
N VAL A 57 -12.81 2.51 -4.73
CA VAL A 57 -11.96 1.34 -5.02
C VAL A 57 -12.14 0.24 -4.00
N GLY A 58 -11.96 -1.00 -4.42
CA GLY A 58 -11.81 -2.15 -3.52
C GLY A 58 -10.34 -2.30 -3.15
N ILE A 59 -10.03 -2.32 -1.86
CA ILE A 59 -8.67 -2.51 -1.36
C ILE A 59 -8.55 -3.93 -0.81
N ALA A 60 -7.67 -4.73 -1.41
CA ALA A 60 -7.31 -6.04 -0.89
C ALA A 60 -6.11 -5.92 0.06
N ASN A 61 -6.05 -6.80 1.06
CA ASN A 61 -4.84 -6.90 1.88
C ASN A 61 -3.77 -7.68 1.10
N PRO A 62 -2.65 -7.03 0.71
CA PRO A 62 -1.62 -7.67 -0.11
C PRO A 62 -1.02 -8.89 0.57
N LEU A 63 -0.82 -8.87 1.89
CA LEU A 63 -0.26 -9.98 2.64
C LEU A 63 -1.16 -11.23 2.62
N THR A 64 -2.48 -11.06 2.52
CA THR A 64 -3.44 -12.19 2.46
C THR A 64 -3.60 -12.77 1.06
N ILE A 65 -3.25 -12.04 0.03
CA ILE A 65 -3.36 -12.47 -1.37
C ILE A 65 -2.04 -12.89 -1.99
N GLY A 66 -1.00 -13.11 -1.17
CA GLY A 66 0.25 -13.73 -1.58
C GLY A 66 1.40 -12.76 -1.91
N PHE A 67 1.30 -11.51 -1.47
CA PHE A 67 2.42 -10.56 -1.52
C PHE A 67 3.03 -10.45 -0.12
N ASP A 68 4.25 -10.93 0.04
CA ASP A 68 4.90 -11.02 1.35
C ASP A 68 6.03 -9.99 1.56
N ARG A 69 6.33 -9.20 0.54
CA ARG A 69 7.33 -8.14 0.59
C ARG A 69 6.69 -6.77 0.39
N PHE A 70 6.58 -6.06 1.50
CA PHE A 70 6.08 -4.70 1.55
C PHE A 70 7.20 -3.79 2.06
N ALA A 71 7.58 -2.79 1.27
CA ALA A 71 8.66 -1.88 1.60
C ALA A 71 8.37 -0.43 1.19
N MET A 72 8.94 0.50 1.95
CA MET A 72 9.14 1.87 1.52
C MET A 72 10.54 2.01 0.94
N ILE A 73 10.68 2.63 -0.21
CA ILE A 73 11.99 2.91 -0.83
C ILE A 73 12.22 4.42 -0.84
N GLY A 74 13.25 4.84 -0.11
CA GLY A 74 13.78 6.20 -0.18
C GLY A 74 14.75 6.32 -1.37
N ILE A 75 14.56 7.33 -2.21
CA ILE A 75 15.26 7.47 -3.49
C ILE A 75 15.89 8.84 -3.56
N LYS A 76 17.21 8.87 -3.87
CA LYS A 76 17.92 10.08 -4.23
C LYS A 76 17.99 10.20 -5.74
N VAL A 77 17.74 11.40 -6.24
CA VAL A 77 17.76 11.65 -7.69
C VAL A 77 18.67 12.82 -8.05
N ARG A 78 19.06 12.88 -9.30
CA ARG A 78 19.77 14.05 -9.84
C ARG A 78 18.88 15.30 -9.73
N PRO A 79 19.47 16.48 -9.43
CA PRO A 79 18.71 17.71 -9.38
C PRO A 79 17.92 17.95 -10.69
N GLY A 80 16.62 18.24 -10.54
CA GLY A 80 15.72 18.52 -11.66
C GLY A 80 15.00 17.30 -12.25
N THR A 81 15.37 16.05 -11.91
CA THR A 81 14.76 14.84 -12.49
C THR A 81 13.66 14.21 -11.63
N ALA A 82 13.41 14.71 -10.41
CA ALA A 82 12.50 14.09 -9.45
C ALA A 82 11.08 13.84 -10.01
N ARG A 83 10.53 14.76 -10.79
CA ARG A 83 9.20 14.63 -11.37
C ARG A 83 9.13 13.49 -12.40
N GLU A 84 10.16 13.37 -13.24
CA GLU A 84 10.23 12.33 -14.25
C GLU A 84 10.44 10.96 -13.60
N VAL A 85 11.30 10.88 -12.57
CA VAL A 85 11.49 9.66 -11.77
C VAL A 85 10.19 9.23 -11.10
N CYS A 86 9.44 10.16 -10.47
CA CYS A 86 8.13 9.84 -9.90
C CYS A 86 7.16 9.28 -10.93
N GLN A 87 7.13 9.84 -12.14
CA GLN A 87 6.27 9.37 -13.21
C GLN A 87 6.65 7.94 -13.64
N ARG A 88 7.93 7.67 -13.84
CA ARG A 88 8.43 6.34 -14.22
C ARG A 88 8.19 5.30 -13.12
N LEU A 89 8.41 5.68 -11.86
CA LEU A 89 8.08 4.80 -10.73
C LEU A 89 6.58 4.48 -10.68
N GLY A 90 5.72 5.47 -10.95
CA GLY A 90 4.27 5.29 -10.97
C GLY A 90 3.75 4.39 -12.11
N GLU A 91 4.57 4.09 -13.14
CA GLU A 91 4.28 3.13 -14.21
C GLU A 91 4.58 1.68 -13.79
N LEU A 92 5.32 1.47 -12.70
CA LEU A 92 5.65 0.12 -12.22
C LEU A 92 4.46 -0.49 -11.49
N PRO A 93 4.03 -1.71 -11.84
CA PRO A 93 2.87 -2.35 -11.20
C PRO A 93 3.09 -2.69 -9.72
N GLU A 94 4.33 -2.75 -9.27
CA GLU A 94 4.70 -2.99 -7.89
C GLU A 94 4.54 -1.77 -7.00
N THR A 95 4.48 -0.56 -7.58
CA THR A 95 4.33 0.67 -6.79
C THR A 95 2.86 0.95 -6.52
N SER A 96 2.53 1.16 -5.26
CA SER A 96 1.20 1.54 -4.79
C SER A 96 1.11 3.04 -4.46
N TYR A 97 2.23 3.64 -4.08
CA TYR A 97 2.30 5.04 -3.70
C TYR A 97 3.67 5.64 -4.06
N VAL A 98 3.68 6.77 -4.77
CA VAL A 98 4.90 7.48 -5.15
C VAL A 98 4.74 8.95 -4.85
N ILE A 99 5.66 9.51 -4.06
CA ILE A 99 5.63 10.92 -3.67
C ILE A 99 6.99 11.59 -3.85
N MET A 100 6.95 12.86 -4.19
CA MET A 100 8.11 13.76 -4.12
C MET A 100 8.19 14.32 -2.69
N THR A 101 9.38 14.34 -2.11
CA THR A 101 9.59 14.79 -0.73
C THR A 101 10.65 15.90 -0.67
N ALA A 102 10.65 16.62 0.43
CA ALA A 102 11.71 17.55 0.79
C ALA A 102 12.40 17.04 2.05
N GLY A 103 13.62 16.54 1.94
CA GLY A 103 14.36 15.97 3.07
C GLY A 103 15.53 15.10 2.64
N GLN A 104 15.78 14.04 3.39
CA GLN A 104 16.89 13.12 3.12
C GLN A 104 16.75 12.42 1.77
N TYR A 105 15.53 12.08 1.35
CA TYR A 105 15.22 11.52 0.04
C TYR A 105 14.41 12.52 -0.77
N ASP A 106 14.61 12.50 -2.09
CA ASP A 106 13.91 13.38 -3.04
C ASP A 106 12.57 12.77 -3.46
N VAL A 107 12.50 11.42 -3.47
CA VAL A 107 11.31 10.64 -3.80
C VAL A 107 11.17 9.50 -2.79
N MET A 108 9.94 9.16 -2.43
CA MET A 108 9.63 7.93 -1.71
C MET A 108 8.59 7.14 -2.50
N ALA A 109 8.79 5.82 -2.56
CA ALA A 109 7.87 4.89 -3.21
C ALA A 109 7.51 3.75 -2.26
N GLU A 110 6.22 3.44 -2.17
CA GLU A 110 5.73 2.23 -1.54
C GLU A 110 5.69 1.13 -2.60
N VAL A 111 6.28 -0.02 -2.30
CA VAL A 111 6.33 -1.16 -3.20
C VAL A 111 5.81 -2.42 -2.53
N ILE A 112 5.09 -3.22 -3.31
CA ILE A 112 4.51 -4.48 -2.87
C ILE A 112 4.95 -5.56 -3.85
N CYS A 113 5.77 -6.51 -3.38
CA CYS A 113 6.32 -7.60 -4.17
C CYS A 113 5.85 -8.95 -3.63
N ARG A 114 5.78 -9.97 -4.50
CA ARG A 114 5.34 -11.31 -4.12
C ARG A 114 6.30 -11.97 -3.13
N ASP A 115 7.59 -11.84 -3.39
CA ASP A 115 8.66 -12.51 -2.66
C ASP A 115 9.96 -11.69 -2.71
N THR A 116 11.02 -12.22 -2.12
CA THR A 116 12.33 -11.57 -2.08
C THR A 116 12.99 -11.51 -3.46
N GLU A 117 12.81 -12.51 -4.30
CA GLU A 117 13.39 -12.54 -5.66
C GLU A 117 12.78 -11.40 -6.50
N HIS A 118 11.45 -11.29 -6.50
CA HIS A 118 10.74 -10.22 -7.19
C HIS A 118 11.16 -8.82 -6.68
N PHE A 119 11.35 -8.67 -5.37
CA PHE A 119 11.84 -7.41 -4.78
C PHE A 119 13.28 -7.11 -5.24
N THR A 120 14.15 -8.13 -5.25
CA THR A 120 15.53 -7.99 -5.66
C THR A 120 15.65 -7.60 -7.14
N ASP A 121 14.83 -8.22 -8.01
CA ASP A 121 14.73 -7.85 -9.43
C ASP A 121 14.29 -6.38 -9.59
N LEU A 122 13.24 -5.98 -8.86
CA LEU A 122 12.77 -4.60 -8.91
C LEU A 122 13.88 -3.59 -8.56
N VAL A 123 14.57 -3.81 -7.44
CA VAL A 123 15.53 -2.83 -6.91
C VAL A 123 16.87 -2.87 -7.64
N ASN A 124 17.36 -4.05 -8.04
CA ASN A 124 18.69 -4.19 -8.64
C ASN A 124 18.68 -4.16 -10.17
N GLU A 125 17.58 -4.57 -10.80
CA GLU A 125 17.53 -4.65 -12.26
C GLU A 125 16.65 -3.56 -12.87
N ARG A 126 15.46 -3.30 -12.33
CA ARG A 126 14.49 -2.42 -12.98
C ARG A 126 14.62 -0.96 -12.57
N MET A 127 14.74 -0.66 -11.27
CA MET A 127 14.87 0.71 -10.78
C MET A 127 16.16 1.41 -11.27
N PRO A 128 17.34 0.76 -11.37
CA PRO A 128 18.54 1.41 -11.91
C PRO A 128 18.43 1.85 -13.36
N HIS A 129 17.49 1.29 -14.14
CA HIS A 129 17.23 1.73 -15.52
C HIS A 129 16.35 2.99 -15.61
N ILE A 130 15.81 3.47 -14.50
CA ILE A 130 15.10 4.74 -14.45
C ILE A 130 16.13 5.88 -14.39
N ASP A 131 16.26 6.61 -15.49
CA ASP A 131 17.21 7.71 -15.57
C ASP A 131 16.93 8.77 -14.51
N GLY A 132 17.96 9.24 -13.85
CA GLY A 132 17.86 10.23 -12.78
C GLY A 132 18.00 9.64 -11.38
N ILE A 133 17.84 8.34 -11.15
CA ILE A 133 18.07 7.70 -9.85
C ILE A 133 19.58 7.68 -9.56
N ILE A 134 19.97 8.13 -8.37
CA ILE A 134 21.37 8.10 -7.88
C ILE A 134 21.56 6.93 -6.92
N SER A 135 20.64 6.79 -5.95
CA SER A 135 20.67 5.73 -4.95
C SER A 135 19.30 5.45 -4.39
N THR A 136 19.15 4.24 -3.88
CA THR A 136 17.92 3.77 -3.20
C THR A 136 18.26 3.22 -1.83
N GLU A 137 17.35 3.36 -0.88
CA GLU A 137 17.39 2.73 0.43
C GLU A 137 16.04 2.10 0.71
N SER A 138 16.02 0.84 1.09
CA SER A 138 14.79 0.06 1.27
C SER A 138 14.49 -0.14 2.75
N PHE A 139 13.26 0.17 3.15
CA PHE A 139 12.73 -0.01 4.51
C PHE A 139 11.62 -1.04 4.44
N PHE A 140 11.88 -2.27 4.87
CA PHE A 140 10.85 -3.29 4.94
C PHE A 140 9.85 -2.96 6.03
N VAL A 141 8.56 -3.02 5.67
CA VAL A 141 7.46 -2.85 6.64
C VAL A 141 7.33 -4.13 7.44
N LEU A 142 7.58 -4.03 8.75
CA LEU A 142 7.49 -5.16 9.68
C LEU A 142 6.06 -5.40 10.15
N GLU A 143 5.31 -4.31 10.43
CA GLU A 143 3.93 -4.37 10.91
C GLU A 143 3.20 -3.08 10.55
N VAL A 144 1.96 -3.19 10.09
CA VAL A 144 1.09 -2.04 9.83
C VAL A 144 0.13 -1.88 11.01
N HIS A 145 0.31 -0.83 11.78
CA HIS A 145 -0.54 -0.53 12.95
C HIS A 145 -1.82 0.20 12.58
N LYS A 146 -1.82 0.98 11.50
CA LYS A 146 -2.98 1.72 11.03
C LYS A 146 -2.92 1.90 9.51
N LEU A 147 -3.99 1.56 8.84
CA LEU A 147 -4.23 1.86 7.44
C LEU A 147 -5.61 2.50 7.32
N ALA A 148 -5.66 3.78 6.97
CA ALA A 148 -6.92 4.52 6.84
C ALA A 148 -6.85 5.43 5.63
N TYR A 149 -7.92 5.46 4.84
CA TYR A 149 -8.02 6.21 3.58
C TYR A 149 -9.04 7.36 3.64
N GLY A 150 -9.52 7.70 4.85
CA GLY A 150 -10.50 8.78 5.04
C GLY A 150 -9.83 10.04 5.57
N TRP A 151 -9.89 11.15 4.83
CA TRP A 151 -9.43 12.48 5.24
C TRP A 151 -10.21 13.61 4.56
N GLY A 152 -10.12 14.81 5.12
CA GLY A 152 -10.52 16.04 4.44
C GLY A 152 -11.98 16.48 4.58
N VAL A 153 -12.91 15.65 5.06
CA VAL A 153 -14.34 15.98 5.16
C VAL A 153 -14.91 15.84 6.57
N GLY A 154 -14.29 16.43 7.57
CA GLY A 154 -14.77 16.46 8.94
C GLY A 154 -14.98 15.06 9.54
N GLN A 155 -14.68 14.90 10.81
CA GLN A 155 -15.01 13.65 11.53
C GLN A 155 -16.53 13.56 11.65
N VAL A 156 -17.15 12.70 10.85
CA VAL A 156 -18.44 12.15 11.22
C VAL A 156 -18.14 11.14 12.32
N ASP A 157 -18.81 11.22 13.47
CA ASP A 157 -18.61 10.34 14.64
C ASP A 157 -18.68 8.83 14.33
N SER A 158 -19.11 8.46 13.13
CA SER A 158 -19.12 7.09 12.61
C SER A 158 -17.77 6.59 12.08
N LEU A 159 -16.78 7.45 11.81
CA LEU A 159 -15.46 7.05 11.30
C LEU A 159 -14.61 6.29 12.34
N ALA A 160 -14.97 6.37 13.62
CA ALA A 160 -14.34 5.58 14.68
C ALA A 160 -14.54 4.05 14.54
N ARG A 161 -15.42 3.61 13.64
CA ARG A 161 -15.72 2.18 13.43
C ARG A 161 -15.06 1.57 12.18
N ASN A 162 -14.41 2.37 11.36
CA ASN A 162 -13.70 1.87 10.17
C ASN A 162 -12.21 1.69 10.42
N THR A 163 -11.84 1.28 11.64
CA THR A 163 -10.57 0.61 11.83
C THR A 163 -10.70 -0.75 11.16
N HIS A 164 -10.13 -0.90 9.96
CA HIS A 164 -9.87 -2.22 9.43
C HIS A 164 -9.19 -3.03 10.55
N PRO A 165 -9.58 -4.29 10.78
CA PRO A 165 -8.86 -5.11 11.73
C PRO A 165 -7.38 -5.03 11.37
N PRO A 166 -6.46 -4.97 12.37
CA PRO A 166 -5.04 -4.94 12.10
C PRO A 166 -4.72 -6.06 11.12
N LEU A 167 -3.92 -5.75 10.11
CA LEU A 167 -3.47 -6.73 9.13
C LEU A 167 -2.96 -7.94 9.91
N ALA A 168 -3.59 -9.11 9.74
CA ALA A 168 -3.27 -10.30 10.49
C ALA A 168 -1.74 -10.50 10.44
N ARG A 169 -1.12 -10.69 11.60
CA ARG A 169 0.31 -11.00 11.67
C ARG A 169 0.56 -12.18 10.75
N SER A 170 1.41 -12.03 9.76
CA SER A 170 2.01 -13.15 9.09
C SER A 170 2.77 -13.92 10.17
N THR A 171 2.18 -14.98 10.70
CA THR A 171 2.94 -15.99 11.41
C THR A 171 3.82 -16.66 10.36
N GLY A 172 4.98 -16.05 10.10
CA GLY A 172 6.02 -16.65 9.30
C GLY A 172 6.30 -18.00 9.93
N HIS A 173 5.81 -19.04 9.27
CA HIS A 173 6.27 -20.38 9.54
C HIS A 173 7.74 -20.39 9.10
N LEU A 174 8.65 -20.16 10.06
CA LEU A 174 10.06 -20.47 9.88
C LEU A 174 10.09 -21.94 9.45
N PRO A 175 10.69 -22.28 8.30
CA PRO A 175 10.89 -23.67 7.94
C PRO A 175 11.63 -24.33 9.10
N ALA A 176 11.13 -25.47 9.58
CA ALA A 176 11.77 -26.27 10.62
C ALA A 176 13.23 -26.47 10.22
N GLU A 177 14.15 -26.16 11.12
CA GLU A 177 15.57 -26.44 10.94
C GLU A 177 15.72 -27.91 10.51
N PRO A 178 16.57 -28.23 9.52
CA PRO A 178 16.86 -29.62 9.18
C PRO A 178 17.42 -30.30 10.42
N GLY A 179 16.70 -31.33 10.88
CA GLY A 179 17.05 -32.10 12.08
C GLY A 179 18.53 -32.52 12.06
N GLU A 180 19.18 -32.37 13.21
CA GLU A 180 20.53 -32.85 13.44
C GLU A 180 20.66 -34.33 12.98
N PRO A 181 21.73 -34.70 12.27
CA PRO A 181 21.93 -36.10 11.92
C PRO A 181 22.09 -36.91 13.19
N SER A 182 21.24 -37.92 13.36
CA SER A 182 21.30 -38.88 14.45
C SER A 182 22.73 -39.46 14.55
N GLN A 183 23.35 -39.27 15.72
CA GLN A 183 24.66 -39.86 16.03
C GLN A 183 24.59 -41.38 15.88
N GLY A 184 25.10 -41.88 14.78
CA GLY A 184 25.29 -43.29 14.52
C GLY A 184 26.24 -43.86 15.59
N SER A 185 25.73 -44.85 16.31
CA SER A 185 26.45 -45.68 17.27
C SER A 185 27.74 -46.20 16.67
N ILE A 186 28.87 -45.66 17.13
CA ILE A 186 30.20 -46.16 16.80
C ILE A 186 30.39 -47.48 17.56
N ARG A 187 30.26 -48.63 16.87
CA ARG A 187 30.67 -49.96 17.38
C ARG A 187 32.19 -49.98 17.51
N ARG A 188 32.68 -50.20 18.73
CA ARG A 188 34.11 -50.47 19.01
C ARG A 188 34.51 -51.81 18.38
N PRO A 189 35.68 -51.90 17.77
CA PRO A 189 36.21 -53.20 17.30
C PRO A 189 36.66 -54.05 18.47
N PRO A 190 36.61 -55.40 18.35
CA PRO A 190 37.05 -56.33 19.40
C PRO A 190 38.56 -56.30 19.55
N THR A 191 39.01 -56.36 20.83
CA THR A 191 40.39 -56.52 21.24
C THR A 191 40.92 -57.94 20.93
N PRO A 192 42.14 -58.08 20.41
CA PRO A 192 42.71 -59.41 20.17
C PRO A 192 43.20 -60.05 21.51
N SER A 193 42.76 -61.28 21.68
CA SER A 193 43.24 -62.14 22.79
C SER A 193 44.69 -62.66 22.56
N ARG A 194 45.41 -62.61 23.63
CA ARG A 194 46.62 -63.48 23.78
C ARG A 194 46.23 -64.78 24.46
#